data_71aa87acfdd18418d30ccc297e54dc3a
#
_entry.id   71aa87acfdd18418d30ccc297e54dc3a
#
_cell.length_a   1.000
_cell.length_b   1.000
_cell.length_c   1.000
_cell.angle_alpha   90.00
_cell.angle_beta   90.00
_cell.angle_gamma   90.00
#
_symmetry.space_group_name_H-M   'P 1'
#
loop_
_entity.id
_entity.type
_entity.pdbx_description
1 polymer ?
#
loop_
_entity_poly.entity_id
_entity_poly.type
_entity_poly.pdbx_seq_one_letter_code
_entity_poly.pdbx_strand_id
1 'polypeptide(L)' 'MTFRKWYALNQDKLQEQYEEYQDTVPGIFTPMTFDEFVQDKWDSFDEYVEKEEREW' A
#
# COMPACT_ATOMS: atom_id res chain seq x y z
N MET A 1 7.00 -2.01 -13.37
CA MET A 1 7.44 -2.37 -12.01
C MET A 1 6.59 -3.51 -11.47
N THR A 2 7.22 -4.48 -10.84
CA THR A 2 6.49 -5.60 -10.26
C THR A 2 6.12 -5.28 -8.81
N PHE A 3 5.15 -5.99 -8.29
CA PHE A 3 4.73 -5.83 -6.91
C PHE A 3 5.91 -6.08 -5.95
N ARG A 4 6.67 -7.12 -6.21
CA ARG A 4 7.79 -7.47 -5.36
C ARG A 4 8.84 -6.37 -5.28
N LYS A 5 9.15 -5.77 -6.41
CA LYS A 5 10.12 -4.69 -6.47
C LYS A 5 9.58 -3.44 -5.77
N TRP A 6 8.33 -3.13 -6.04
CA TRP A 6 7.69 -1.98 -5.41
C TRP A 6 7.65 -2.14 -3.89
N TYR A 7 7.29 -3.34 -3.43
CA TYR A 7 7.22 -3.62 -2.01
C TYR A 7 8.59 -3.45 -1.35
N ALA A 8 9.62 -4.00 -1.99
CA ALA A 8 10.97 -3.91 -1.43
C ALA A 8 11.43 -2.46 -1.30
N LEU A 9 11.09 -1.63 -2.28
CA LEU A 9 11.49 -0.22 -2.27
C LEU A 9 10.72 0.60 -1.25
N ASN A 10 9.50 0.18 -0.92
CA ASN A 10 8.62 0.97 -0.06
C ASN A 10 8.33 0.29 1.28
N GLN A 11 9.04 -0.75 1.60
CA GLN A 11 8.77 -1.56 2.78
C GLN A 11 8.71 -0.73 4.06
N ASP A 12 9.71 0.10 4.29
CA ASP A 12 9.76 0.93 5.49
C ASP A 12 8.61 1.92 5.54
N LYS A 13 8.32 2.51 4.39
CA LYS A 13 7.26 3.48 4.28
C LYS A 13 5.90 2.82 4.51
N LEU A 14 5.71 1.64 3.96
CA LEU A 14 4.47 0.90 4.13
C LEU A 14 4.25 0.53 5.59
N GLN A 15 5.31 0.11 6.26
CA GLN A 15 5.24 -0.21 7.68
C GLN A 15 4.80 0.99 8.49
N GLU A 16 5.40 2.12 8.23
CA GLU A 16 5.08 3.36 8.91
C GLU A 16 3.64 3.78 8.66
N GLN A 17 3.22 3.71 7.40
CA GLN A 17 1.85 4.07 7.04
C GLN A 17 0.84 3.12 7.68
N TYR A 18 1.19 1.86 7.79
CA TYR A 18 0.29 0.90 8.40
C TYR A 18 0.11 1.19 9.89
N GLU A 19 1.17 1.57 10.56
CA GLU A 19 1.10 1.93 11.98
C GLU A 19 0.19 3.16 12.18
N GLU A 20 0.32 4.15 11.32
CA GLU A 20 -0.55 5.31 11.38
C GLU A 20 -1.99 4.92 11.10
N TYR A 21 -2.19 4.04 10.14
CA TYR A 21 -3.52 3.57 9.81
C TYR A 21 -4.18 2.90 11.01
N GLN A 22 -3.44 2.05 11.71
CA GLN A 22 -3.98 1.38 12.89
C GLN A 22 -4.35 2.36 14.00
N ASP A 23 -3.58 3.42 14.11
CA ASP A 23 -3.85 4.45 15.11
C ASP A 23 -5.14 5.22 14.82
N THR A 24 -5.46 5.38 13.53
CA THR A 24 -6.62 6.17 13.14
C THR A 24 -7.89 5.35 12.98
N VAL A 25 -7.79 4.03 12.97
CA VAL A 25 -8.97 3.17 12.82
C VAL A 25 -9.81 3.24 14.10
N PRO A 26 -11.11 3.57 13.97
CA PRO A 26 -11.99 3.57 15.15
C PRO A 26 -12.09 2.18 15.77
N GLY A 27 -12.26 2.14 17.08
CA GLY A 27 -12.32 0.88 17.81
C GLY A 27 -13.48 -0.03 17.42
N ILE A 28 -14.47 0.53 16.72
CA ILE A 28 -15.62 -0.25 16.27
C ILE A 28 -15.35 -1.01 14.97
N PHE A 29 -14.23 -0.71 14.31
CA PHE A 29 -13.88 -1.37 13.06
C PHE A 29 -12.68 -2.29 13.28
N THR A 30 -12.67 -3.39 12.52
CA THR A 30 -11.54 -4.29 12.52
C THR A 30 -10.54 -3.80 11.47
N PRO A 31 -9.32 -3.45 11.86
CA PRO A 31 -8.35 -2.97 10.87
C PRO A 31 -7.92 -4.09 9.93
N MET A 32 -7.52 -3.69 8.73
CA MET A 32 -7.00 -4.64 7.77
C MET A 32 -5.68 -5.23 8.26
N THR A 33 -5.37 -6.43 7.80
CA THR A 33 -4.06 -6.99 8.07
C THR A 33 -3.02 -6.22 7.25
N PHE A 34 -1.76 -6.39 7.60
CA PHE A 34 -0.69 -5.72 6.87
C PHE A 34 -0.71 -6.11 5.39
N ASP A 35 -0.94 -7.39 5.12
CA ASP A 35 -1.00 -7.88 3.74
C ASP A 35 -2.12 -7.21 2.96
N GLU A 36 -3.28 -7.10 3.57
CA GLU A 36 -4.41 -6.44 2.92
C GLU A 36 -4.14 -4.97 2.70
N PHE A 37 -3.51 -4.33 3.66
CA PHE A 37 -3.17 -2.92 3.55
C PHE A 37 -2.20 -2.70 2.40
N VAL A 38 -1.18 -3.54 2.31
CA VAL A 38 -0.18 -3.43 1.25
C VAL A 38 -0.81 -3.69 -0.11
N GLN A 39 -1.69 -4.68 -0.18
CA GLN A 39 -2.37 -5.00 -1.42
C GLN A 39 -3.25 -3.84 -1.88
N ASP A 40 -3.92 -3.20 -0.94
CA ASP A 40 -4.76 -2.06 -1.26
C ASP A 40 -3.92 -0.90 -1.82
N LYS A 41 -2.78 -0.66 -1.20
CA LYS A 41 -1.86 0.37 -1.67
C LYS A 41 -1.33 0.05 -3.06
N TRP A 42 -1.02 -1.21 -3.30
CA TRP A 42 -0.53 -1.62 -4.61
C TRP A 42 -1.61 -1.46 -5.69
N ASP A 43 -2.83 -1.79 -5.36
CA ASP A 43 -3.92 -1.64 -6.32
C ASP A 43 -4.10 -0.17 -6.71
N SER A 44 -4.03 0.71 -5.73
CA SER A 44 -4.12 2.15 -6.01
C SER A 44 -2.92 2.62 -6.81
N PHE A 45 -1.74 2.12 -6.46
CA PHE A 45 -0.52 2.48 -7.16
C PHE A 45 -0.55 2.00 -8.60
N ASP A 46 -1.02 0.77 -8.81
CA ASP A 46 -1.09 0.20 -10.14
C ASP A 46 -2.02 1.00 -11.04
N GLU A 47 -3.15 1.40 -10.49
CA GLU A 47 -4.09 2.23 -11.22
C GLU A 47 -3.47 3.56 -11.62
N TYR A 48 -2.69 4.13 -10.74
CA TYR A 48 -2.00 5.37 -10.97
C TYR A 48 -0.86 5.21 -11.98
N VAL A 49 -0.07 4.17 -11.79
CA VAL A 49 1.10 3.89 -12.63
C VAL A 49 0.69 3.57 -14.07
N GLU A 50 -0.44 2.92 -14.23
CA GLU A 50 -0.90 2.56 -15.57
C GLU A 50 -1.01 3.77 -16.48
N LYS A 51 -1.24 4.93 -15.89
CA LYS A 51 -1.36 6.15 -16.66
C LYS A 51 -0.01 6.73 -17.06
N GLU A 52 1.02 6.46 -16.28
CA GLU A 52 2.33 7.03 -16.52
C GLU A 52 3.31 6.09 -17.19
N GLU A 53 3.26 4.83 -16.82
CA GLU A 53 4.21 3.86 -17.35
C GLU A 53 3.91 3.44 -18.77
N ARG A 54 2.77 3.74 -19.26
CA ARG A 54 2.44 3.46 -20.64
C ARG A 54 3.36 4.15 -21.61
N GLU A 55 3.97 5.19 -21.16
CA GLU A 55 4.83 6.00 -22.00
C GLU A 55 6.25 5.47 -22.11
N TRP A 56 6.55 4.44 -21.39
CA TRP A 56 7.90 3.87 -21.41
C TRP A 56 8.10 2.99 -22.63
#